data_40d21bebed43cde1a696750fb48df2a9
#
_entry.id   40d21bebed43cde1a696750fb48df2a9
#
_cell.length_a   1.000
_cell.length_b   1.000
_cell.length_c   1.000
_cell.angle_alpha   90.00
_cell.angle_beta   90.00
_cell.angle_gamma   90.00
#
_symmetry.space_group_name_H-M   'P 1'
#
loop_
_entity.id
_entity.type
_entity.pdbx_description
1 polymer ?
#
loop_
_entity_poly.entity_id
_entity_poly.type
_entity_poly.pdbx_seq_one_letter_code
_entity_poly.pdbx_strand_id
1 'polypeptide(L)'
;SLDRETFKNITKHDRLPEILKGIEVLKDLDFENIKINAVLLNGVNASTKDFNAWSDFIKKNKVNFRYIELMQTGDNLDYFNKYHISSKIFKSYLNDNSWIYQTQGLDAGPSLNYINPEYKGKFGIIAPYSKDFCKSCNRLRITSKGDLRLCLFGNTGISIRHLLQK
;
A
#
# COMPACT_ATOMS: atom_id res chain seq x y z
N SER A 1 9.72 -3.38 -4.42
CA SER A 1 10.97 -3.94 -3.88
C SER A 1 12.08 -2.90 -3.90
N LEU A 2 13.02 -3.00 -2.95
CA LEU A 2 14.30 -2.25 -2.95
C LEU A 2 15.41 -3.01 -3.68
N ASP A 3 15.15 -4.26 -4.05
CA ASP A 3 16.01 -5.02 -4.95
C ASP A 3 15.72 -4.65 -6.41
N ARG A 4 16.77 -4.23 -7.15
CA ARG A 4 16.63 -3.67 -8.50
C ARG A 4 16.09 -4.68 -9.51
N GLU A 5 16.56 -5.92 -9.45
CA GLU A 5 16.10 -6.98 -10.38
C GLU A 5 14.66 -7.37 -10.09
N THR A 6 14.31 -7.53 -8.82
CA THR A 6 12.92 -7.78 -8.40
C THR A 6 12.01 -6.63 -8.80
N PHE A 7 12.44 -5.38 -8.60
CA PHE A 7 11.68 -4.19 -9.02
C PHE A 7 11.44 -4.18 -10.53
N LYS A 8 12.49 -4.39 -11.32
CA LYS A 8 12.42 -4.46 -12.79
C LYS A 8 11.48 -5.58 -13.26
N ASN A 9 11.55 -6.76 -12.61
CA ASN A 9 10.71 -7.89 -12.95
C ASN A 9 9.23 -7.65 -12.67
N ILE A 10 8.90 -6.94 -11.59
CA ILE A 10 7.52 -6.57 -11.22
C ILE A 10 7.00 -5.45 -12.13
N THR A 11 7.76 -4.38 -12.30
CA THR A 11 7.30 -3.15 -12.95
C THR A 11 7.52 -3.14 -14.46
N LYS A 12 8.36 -4.05 -14.97
CA LYS A 12 8.87 -4.10 -16.36
C LYS A 12 9.73 -2.88 -16.72
N HIS A 13 10.13 -2.08 -15.73
CA HIS A 13 10.95 -0.88 -15.90
C HIS A 13 12.11 -0.86 -14.91
N ASP A 14 13.30 -0.55 -15.39
CA ASP A 14 14.52 -0.42 -14.58
C ASP A 14 14.68 1.02 -14.07
N ARG A 15 13.74 1.46 -13.22
CA ARG A 15 13.69 2.84 -12.74
C ARG A 15 13.82 3.00 -11.21
N LEU A 16 14.26 1.96 -10.53
CA LEU A 16 14.43 2.06 -9.07
C LEU A 16 15.42 3.16 -8.66
N PRO A 17 16.59 3.34 -9.33
CA PRO A 17 17.53 4.41 -8.95
C PRO A 17 16.91 5.80 -9.03
N GLU A 18 16.15 6.10 -10.09
CA GLU A 18 15.50 7.40 -10.28
C GLU A 18 14.41 7.64 -9.23
N ILE A 19 13.67 6.58 -8.84
CA ILE A 19 12.65 6.67 -7.78
C ILE A 19 13.32 6.98 -6.44
N LEU A 20 14.40 6.27 -6.10
CA LEU A 20 15.14 6.53 -4.86
C LEU A 20 15.72 7.95 -4.84
N LYS A 21 16.28 8.41 -5.97
CA LYS A 21 16.72 9.80 -6.09
C LYS A 21 15.58 10.80 -5.92
N GLY A 22 14.39 10.50 -6.46
CA GLY A 22 13.21 11.33 -6.25
C GLY A 22 12.79 11.44 -4.78
N ILE A 23 12.93 10.33 -4.01
CA ILE A 23 12.68 10.35 -2.56
C ILE A 23 13.68 11.24 -1.84
N GLU A 24 14.98 11.20 -2.20
CA GLU A 24 15.99 12.09 -1.60
C GLU A 24 15.67 13.56 -1.90
N VAL A 25 15.28 13.90 -3.13
CA VAL A 25 14.86 15.28 -3.48
C VAL A 25 13.67 15.73 -2.62
N LEU A 26 12.68 14.87 -2.42
CA LEU A 26 11.53 15.21 -1.55
C LEU A 26 11.95 15.43 -0.09
N LYS A 27 12.94 14.70 0.39
CA LYS A 27 13.51 14.88 1.73
C LYS A 27 14.25 16.21 1.85
N ASP A 28 15.05 16.57 0.84
CA ASP A 28 15.79 17.84 0.79
C ASP A 28 14.84 19.06 0.75
N LEU A 29 13.62 18.86 0.27
CA LEU A 29 12.53 19.83 0.27
C LEU A 29 11.65 19.80 1.54
N ASP A 30 12.07 19.06 2.58
CA ASP A 30 11.31 18.86 3.82
C ASP A 30 9.87 18.35 3.63
N PHE A 31 9.64 17.56 2.57
CA PHE A 31 8.33 17.02 2.28
C PHE A 31 7.98 15.88 3.26
N GLU A 32 7.00 16.13 4.12
CA GLU A 32 6.75 15.25 5.26
C GLU A 32 5.85 14.02 4.99
N ASN A 33 5.10 13.99 3.89
CA ASN A 33 4.04 13.00 3.66
C ASN A 33 4.34 12.00 2.54
N ILE A 34 5.58 11.51 2.48
CA ILE A 34 5.97 10.53 1.47
C ILE A 34 5.33 9.17 1.80
N LYS A 35 4.55 8.64 0.87
CA LYS A 35 3.90 7.33 0.97
C LYS A 35 4.37 6.43 -0.16
N ILE A 36 4.89 5.25 0.20
CA ILE A 36 5.34 4.24 -0.75
C ILE A 36 4.40 3.03 -0.62
N ASN A 37 3.82 2.60 -1.71
CA ASN A 37 2.95 1.43 -1.76
C ASN A 37 3.60 0.31 -2.55
N ALA A 38 3.54 -0.92 -2.03
CA ALA A 38 3.94 -2.12 -2.73
C ALA A 38 2.87 -3.20 -2.58
N VAL A 39 2.56 -3.91 -3.66
CA VAL A 39 1.71 -5.09 -3.58
C VAL A 39 2.53 -6.23 -2.99
N LEU A 40 1.98 -6.92 -1.98
CA LEU A 40 2.61 -8.07 -1.34
C LEU A 40 2.40 -9.31 -2.22
N LEU A 41 3.48 -9.91 -2.67
CA LEU A 41 3.48 -11.01 -3.63
C LEU A 41 4.28 -12.20 -3.10
N ASN A 42 3.64 -13.36 -3.04
CA ASN A 42 4.25 -14.62 -2.63
C ASN A 42 5.45 -14.97 -3.52
N GLY A 43 6.56 -15.40 -2.90
CA GLY A 43 7.79 -15.80 -3.62
C GLY A 43 8.51 -14.65 -4.35
N VAL A 44 8.08 -13.38 -4.15
CA VAL A 44 8.65 -12.23 -4.86
C VAL A 44 9.19 -11.17 -3.89
N ASN A 45 8.38 -10.69 -2.94
CA ASN A 45 8.74 -9.63 -2.00
C ASN A 45 8.13 -9.82 -0.60
N ALA A 46 7.80 -11.06 -0.25
CA ALA A 46 7.14 -11.42 0.99
C ALA A 46 8.06 -12.22 1.94
N SER A 47 9.37 -12.16 1.75
CA SER A 47 10.34 -12.82 2.64
C SER A 47 10.77 -11.92 3.80
N THR A 48 11.29 -12.52 4.86
CA THR A 48 11.91 -11.77 5.97
C THR A 48 13.03 -10.85 5.49
N LYS A 49 13.80 -11.27 4.47
CA LYS A 49 14.84 -10.42 3.85
C LYS A 49 14.22 -9.15 3.25
N ASP A 50 13.09 -9.26 2.55
CA ASP A 50 12.42 -8.11 1.97
C ASP A 50 11.88 -7.17 3.05
N PHE A 51 11.31 -7.72 4.11
CA PHE A 51 10.79 -6.95 5.23
C PHE A 51 11.90 -6.20 5.97
N ASN A 52 13.04 -6.85 6.20
CA ASN A 52 14.23 -6.23 6.81
C ASN A 52 14.77 -5.09 5.93
N ALA A 53 14.86 -5.28 4.62
CA ALA A 53 15.32 -4.24 3.70
C ALA A 53 14.44 -2.97 3.79
N TRP A 54 13.12 -3.13 3.87
CA TRP A 54 12.22 -2.00 4.09
C TRP A 54 12.35 -1.41 5.50
N SER A 55 12.56 -2.23 6.53
CA SER A 55 12.82 -1.75 7.89
C SER A 55 14.06 -0.88 7.94
N ASP A 56 15.17 -1.33 7.35
CA ASP A 56 16.42 -0.56 7.28
C ASP A 56 16.25 0.75 6.51
N PHE A 57 15.45 0.72 5.45
CA PHE A 57 15.15 1.91 4.66
C PHE A 57 14.37 2.95 5.48
N ILE A 58 13.28 2.56 6.13
CA ILE A 58 12.44 3.49 6.90
C ILE A 58 13.04 3.88 8.25
N LYS A 59 14.02 3.13 8.75
CA LYS A 59 14.82 3.54 9.93
C LYS A 59 15.51 4.88 9.67
N LYS A 60 16.00 5.08 8.46
CA LYS A 60 16.76 6.27 8.04
C LYS A 60 15.87 7.34 7.37
N ASN A 61 14.72 6.94 6.84
CA ASN A 61 13.88 7.79 6.00
C ASN A 61 12.49 7.96 6.61
N LYS A 62 12.01 9.21 6.72
CA LYS A 62 10.66 9.56 7.20
C LYS A 62 9.63 9.29 6.10
N VAL A 63 9.41 8.02 5.78
CA VAL A 63 8.45 7.58 4.78
C VAL A 63 7.41 6.64 5.39
N ASN A 64 6.23 6.61 4.84
CA ASN A 64 5.16 5.70 5.21
C ASN A 64 5.07 4.59 4.16
N PHE A 65 5.74 3.47 4.42
CA PHE A 65 5.71 2.32 3.53
C PHE A 65 4.50 1.43 3.82
N ARG A 66 3.80 0.99 2.77
CA ARG A 66 2.61 0.16 2.89
C ARG A 66 2.67 -1.06 2.01
N TYR A 67 2.46 -2.23 2.60
CA TYR A 67 2.10 -3.41 1.82
C TYR A 67 0.58 -3.46 1.59
N ILE A 68 0.22 -3.73 0.35
CA ILE A 68 -1.16 -3.95 -0.09
C ILE A 68 -1.28 -5.44 -0.42
N GLU A 69 -2.14 -6.15 0.28
CA GLU A 69 -2.47 -7.53 -0.03
C GLU A 69 -3.07 -7.61 -1.44
N LEU A 70 -2.55 -8.54 -2.27
CA LEU A 70 -3.00 -8.69 -3.65
C LEU A 70 -4.49 -9.00 -3.69
N MET A 71 -5.24 -8.28 -4.50
CA MET A 71 -6.68 -8.52 -4.72
C MET A 71 -6.93 -9.28 -6.02
N GLN A 72 -7.92 -10.18 -5.95
CA GLN A 72 -8.50 -10.72 -7.16
C GLN A 72 -9.38 -9.66 -7.81
N THR A 73 -9.10 -9.32 -9.08
CA THR A 73 -9.82 -8.30 -9.83
C THR A 73 -9.93 -8.72 -11.30
N GLY A 74 -11.14 -8.70 -11.86
CA GLY A 74 -11.35 -9.05 -13.27
C GLY A 74 -10.71 -10.39 -13.65
N ASP A 75 -9.88 -10.38 -14.67
CA ASP A 75 -9.30 -11.60 -15.29
C ASP A 75 -7.97 -12.02 -14.68
N ASN A 76 -7.62 -11.58 -13.47
CA ASN A 76 -6.32 -11.87 -12.86
C ASN A 76 -6.28 -13.15 -12.00
N LEU A 77 -7.19 -14.08 -12.17
CA LEU A 77 -7.33 -15.25 -11.29
C LEU A 77 -6.05 -16.10 -11.22
N ASP A 78 -5.42 -16.39 -12.35
CA ASP A 78 -4.18 -17.19 -12.37
C ASP A 78 -3.03 -16.45 -11.69
N TYR A 79 -2.92 -15.15 -11.93
CA TYR A 79 -1.93 -14.31 -11.25
C TYR A 79 -2.20 -14.26 -9.75
N PHE A 80 -3.45 -14.12 -9.36
CA PHE A 80 -3.88 -14.12 -7.97
C PHE A 80 -3.53 -15.46 -7.29
N ASN A 81 -3.92 -16.58 -7.87
CA ASN A 81 -3.65 -17.92 -7.32
C ASN A 81 -2.15 -18.18 -7.14
N LYS A 82 -1.33 -17.68 -8.07
CA LYS A 82 0.12 -17.86 -8.03
C LYS A 82 0.82 -16.97 -6.99
N TYR A 83 0.40 -15.73 -6.85
CA TYR A 83 1.14 -14.71 -6.11
C TYR A 83 0.44 -14.17 -4.86
N HIS A 84 -0.82 -14.54 -4.62
CA HIS A 84 -1.49 -14.10 -3.41
C HIS A 84 -0.84 -14.70 -2.16
N ILE A 85 -0.66 -13.87 -1.17
CA ILE A 85 -0.28 -14.25 0.18
C ILE A 85 -0.98 -13.30 1.15
N SER A 86 -1.50 -13.85 2.25
CA SER A 86 -2.15 -13.03 3.26
C SER A 86 -1.17 -12.08 3.92
N SER A 87 -1.58 -10.84 4.08
CA SER A 87 -0.83 -9.81 4.82
C SER A 87 -0.58 -10.16 6.29
N LYS A 88 -1.19 -11.23 6.80
CA LYS A 88 -0.91 -11.78 8.15
C LYS A 88 0.58 -12.09 8.34
N ILE A 89 1.28 -12.56 7.29
CA ILE A 89 2.71 -12.83 7.37
C ILE A 89 3.51 -11.58 7.75
N PHE A 90 3.18 -10.44 7.12
CA PHE A 90 3.84 -9.18 7.43
C PHE A 90 3.39 -8.62 8.79
N LYS A 91 2.12 -8.83 9.16
CA LYS A 91 1.64 -8.48 10.50
C LYS A 91 2.37 -9.24 11.60
N SER A 92 2.62 -10.56 11.43
CA SER A 92 3.44 -11.35 12.36
C SER A 92 4.85 -10.77 12.46
N TYR A 93 5.51 -10.53 11.32
CA TYR A 93 6.83 -9.90 11.31
C TYR A 93 6.85 -8.58 12.10
N LEU A 94 5.85 -7.72 11.94
CA LEU A 94 5.78 -6.46 12.68
C LEU A 94 5.68 -6.68 14.18
N ASN A 95 4.83 -7.62 14.63
CA ASN A 95 4.66 -7.94 16.03
C ASN A 95 5.95 -8.50 16.64
N ASP A 96 6.65 -9.40 15.91
CA ASP A 96 7.89 -10.04 16.36
C ASP A 96 9.08 -9.05 16.42
N ASN A 97 8.97 -7.90 15.74
CA ASN A 97 10.00 -6.85 15.68
C ASN A 97 9.59 -5.55 16.40
N SER A 98 8.77 -5.65 17.43
CA SER A 98 8.40 -4.54 18.32
C SER A 98 7.71 -3.34 17.63
N TRP A 99 7.02 -3.59 16.53
CA TRP A 99 6.19 -2.57 15.89
C TRP A 99 4.84 -2.48 16.60
N ILE A 100 4.44 -1.27 16.94
CA ILE A 100 3.23 -0.98 17.71
C ILE A 100 2.14 -0.50 16.76
N TYR A 101 0.96 -1.13 16.82
CA TYR A 101 -0.21 -0.66 16.08
C TYR A 101 -0.63 0.73 16.55
N GLN A 102 -0.77 1.66 15.61
CA GLN A 102 -1.26 3.01 15.85
C GLN A 102 -2.74 3.10 15.50
N THR A 103 -3.58 3.33 16.51
CA THR A 103 -5.01 3.61 16.29
C THR A 103 -5.17 4.86 15.43
N GLN A 104 -6.10 4.82 14.50
CA GLN A 104 -6.33 5.90 13.55
C GLN A 104 -7.73 6.50 13.75
N GLY A 105 -7.86 7.79 13.49
CA GLY A 105 -9.18 8.44 13.39
C GLY A 105 -9.98 7.94 12.18
N LEU A 106 -11.27 8.25 12.16
CA LEU A 106 -12.22 7.84 11.13
C LEU A 106 -11.81 8.26 9.70
N ASP A 107 -11.03 9.33 9.57
CA ASP A 107 -10.60 9.90 8.28
C ASP A 107 -9.29 9.30 7.72
N ALA A 108 -8.66 8.40 8.45
CA ALA A 108 -7.31 7.93 8.12
C ALA A 108 -7.22 6.94 6.93
N GLY A 109 -8.35 6.46 6.43
CA GLY A 109 -8.41 5.45 5.36
C GLY A 109 -8.09 4.03 5.84
N PRO A 110 -8.06 3.04 4.94
CA PRO A 110 -8.10 1.62 5.29
C PRO A 110 -6.74 1.01 5.66
N SER A 111 -5.69 1.78 5.82
CA SER A 111 -4.36 1.26 6.17
C SER A 111 -4.25 1.06 7.67
N LEU A 112 -3.88 -0.13 8.12
CA LEU A 112 -3.45 -0.37 9.50
C LEU A 112 -2.01 0.11 9.65
N ASN A 113 -1.76 1.15 10.42
CA ASN A 113 -0.43 1.73 10.57
C ASN A 113 0.28 1.21 11.82
N TYR A 114 1.60 1.05 11.70
CA TYR A 114 2.49 0.59 12.76
C TYR A 114 3.66 1.54 12.89
N ILE A 115 4.02 1.84 14.12
CA ILE A 115 5.15 2.70 14.48
C ILE A 115 6.13 1.93 15.36
N ASN A 116 7.39 2.34 15.28
CA ASN A 116 8.41 1.92 16.22
C ASN A 116 9.27 3.15 16.55
N PRO A 117 9.47 3.50 17.83
CA PRO A 117 10.21 4.72 18.23
C PRO A 117 11.65 4.83 17.70
N GLU A 118 12.27 3.69 17.36
CA GLU A 118 13.61 3.67 16.80
C GLU A 118 13.67 4.00 15.30
N TYR A 119 12.53 4.16 14.66
CA TYR A 119 12.39 4.35 13.21
C TYR A 119 11.80 5.71 12.86
N LYS A 120 12.35 6.37 11.84
CA LYS A 120 11.83 7.66 11.37
C LYS A 120 10.53 7.50 10.59
N GLY A 121 10.37 6.38 9.90
CA GLY A 121 9.19 6.09 9.08
C GLY A 121 8.19 5.17 9.77
N LYS A 122 7.16 4.80 9.02
CA LYS A 122 6.06 3.93 9.49
C LYS A 122 5.83 2.80 8.51
N PHE A 123 5.32 1.69 9.03
CA PHE A 123 4.73 0.65 8.20
C PHE A 123 3.21 0.77 8.14
N GLY A 124 2.63 0.31 7.03
CA GLY A 124 1.20 0.18 6.86
C GLY A 124 0.83 -1.15 6.20
N ILE A 125 -0.39 -1.62 6.50
CA ILE A 125 -0.98 -2.79 5.87
C ILE A 125 -2.34 -2.39 5.32
N ILE A 126 -2.58 -2.66 4.04
CA ILE A 126 -3.90 -2.58 3.42
C ILE A 126 -4.33 -4.01 3.12
N ALA A 127 -5.24 -4.54 3.93
CA ALA A 127 -5.69 -5.94 3.94
C ALA A 127 -7.15 -6.03 3.47
N PRO A 128 -7.43 -6.05 2.17
CA PRO A 128 -8.80 -6.03 1.63
C PRO A 128 -9.64 -7.25 2.01
N TYR A 129 -9.01 -8.36 2.40
CA TYR A 129 -9.71 -9.57 2.86
C TYR A 129 -9.89 -9.62 4.38
N SER A 130 -9.51 -8.58 5.12
CA SER A 130 -9.82 -8.53 6.55
C SER A 130 -11.31 -8.31 6.80
N LYS A 131 -11.83 -8.89 7.89
CA LYS A 131 -13.27 -8.96 8.22
C LYS A 131 -14.00 -7.61 8.17
N ASP A 132 -13.33 -6.54 8.57
CA ASP A 132 -13.96 -5.21 8.70
C ASP A 132 -13.42 -4.17 7.70
N PHE A 133 -12.66 -4.60 6.68
CA PHE A 133 -12.06 -3.70 5.72
C PHE A 133 -13.08 -2.80 5.00
N CYS A 134 -14.16 -3.40 4.53
CA CYS A 134 -15.20 -2.64 3.81
C CYS A 134 -16.02 -1.73 4.72
N LYS A 135 -16.17 -2.09 5.99
CA LYS A 135 -16.93 -1.28 6.97
C LYS A 135 -16.22 0.02 7.32
N SER A 136 -14.87 0.01 7.32
CA SER A 136 -14.04 1.16 7.60
C SER A 136 -13.65 1.97 6.36
N CYS A 137 -14.15 1.58 5.18
CA CYS A 137 -13.81 2.24 3.91
C CYS A 137 -14.65 3.51 3.71
N ASN A 138 -14.00 4.66 3.75
CA ASN A 138 -14.62 5.98 3.54
C ASN A 138 -14.31 6.58 2.15
N ARG A 139 -13.95 5.76 1.16
CA ARG A 139 -13.50 6.23 -0.14
C ARG A 139 -14.64 6.30 -1.16
N LEU A 140 -14.96 7.49 -1.58
CA LEU A 140 -15.83 7.74 -2.73
C LEU A 140 -14.99 7.98 -3.99
N ARG A 141 -15.51 7.60 -5.14
CA ARG A 141 -14.91 7.84 -6.45
C ARG A 141 -15.96 8.34 -7.43
N ILE A 142 -15.54 9.26 -8.28
CA ILE A 142 -16.35 9.73 -9.40
C ILE A 142 -15.68 9.19 -10.67
N THR A 143 -16.46 8.52 -11.52
CA THR A 143 -15.99 8.05 -12.82
C THR A 143 -15.94 9.20 -13.83
N SER A 144 -15.23 8.99 -14.94
CA SER A 144 -15.22 9.95 -16.06
C SER A 144 -16.62 10.17 -16.69
N LYS A 145 -17.55 9.27 -16.42
CA LYS A 145 -18.96 9.38 -16.88
C LYS A 145 -19.86 10.11 -15.89
N GLY A 146 -19.34 10.54 -14.73
CA GLY A 146 -20.11 11.21 -13.70
C GLY A 146 -20.91 10.27 -12.80
N ASP A 147 -20.43 9.02 -12.59
CA ASP A 147 -21.04 8.10 -11.65
C ASP A 147 -20.28 8.10 -10.32
N LEU A 148 -20.99 8.24 -9.23
CA LEU A 148 -20.45 8.10 -7.87
C LEU A 148 -20.38 6.61 -7.52
N ARG A 149 -19.19 6.11 -7.19
CA ARG A 149 -18.93 4.74 -6.76
C ARG A 149 -18.43 4.66 -5.34
N LEU A 150 -18.95 3.73 -4.57
CA LEU A 150 -18.52 3.43 -3.20
C LEU A 150 -17.27 2.53 -3.17
N CYS A 151 -17.02 1.77 -4.24
CA CYS A 151 -15.92 0.81 -4.33
C CYS A 151 -15.22 0.91 -5.68
N LEU A 152 -13.89 0.72 -5.70
CA LEU A 152 -13.11 0.65 -6.94
C LEU A 152 -13.50 -0.56 -7.81
N PHE A 153 -13.84 -1.65 -7.15
CA PHE A 153 -14.13 -2.95 -7.78
C PHE A 153 -15.64 -3.22 -7.92
N GLY A 154 -16.49 -2.29 -7.47
CA GLY A 154 -17.93 -2.40 -7.63
C GLY A 154 -18.37 -1.96 -9.02
N ASN A 155 -19.28 -2.73 -9.62
CA ASN A 155 -19.85 -2.41 -10.93
C ASN A 155 -21.06 -1.45 -10.84
N THR A 156 -21.53 -1.16 -9.62
CA THR A 156 -22.69 -0.29 -9.39
C THR A 156 -22.22 1.12 -9.01
N GLY A 157 -22.87 2.12 -9.61
CA GLY A 157 -22.66 3.53 -9.31
C GLY A 157 -23.97 4.31 -9.41
N ILE A 158 -24.06 5.44 -8.74
CA ILE A 158 -25.19 6.38 -8.84
C ILE A 158 -24.74 7.51 -9.75
N SER A 159 -25.45 7.75 -10.85
CA SER A 159 -25.12 8.86 -11.73
C SER A 159 -25.45 10.21 -11.04
N ILE A 160 -24.39 11.02 -10.92
CA ILE A 160 -24.48 12.40 -10.42
C ILE A 160 -24.27 13.42 -11.56
N ARG A 161 -24.30 12.95 -12.82
CA ARG A 161 -24.01 13.77 -14.00
C ARG A 161 -24.89 15.01 -14.08
N HIS A 162 -26.17 14.87 -13.73
CA HIS A 162 -27.14 15.97 -13.71
C HIS A 162 -26.78 17.08 -12.70
N LEU A 163 -25.99 16.77 -11.66
CA LEU A 163 -25.51 17.75 -10.70
C LEU A 163 -24.23 18.44 -11.17
N LEU A 164 -23.52 17.88 -12.15
CA LEU A 164 -22.26 18.37 -12.69
C LEU A 164 -22.44 19.19 -13.97
N GLN A 165 -23.62 19.19 -14.56
CA GLN A 165 -23.97 19.94 -15.76
C GLN A 165 -24.86 21.10 -15.33
N LYS A 166 -24.30 22.32 -15.36
CA LYS A 166 -25.05 23.58 -15.28
C LYS A 166 -25.32 24.09 -16.66
#